data_10f90d4a81ddee999e313f8a733b920c
#
_entry.id   10f90d4a81ddee999e313f8a733b920c
#
_cell.length_a   1.000
_cell.length_b   1.000
_cell.length_c   1.000
_cell.angle_alpha   90.00
_cell.angle_beta   90.00
_cell.angle_gamma   90.00
#
_symmetry.space_group_name_H-M   'P 1'
#
loop_
_entity.id
_entity.type
_entity.pdbx_description
1 polymer ?
#
loop_
_entity_poly.entity_id
_entity_poly.type
_entity_poly.pdbx_seq_one_letter_code
_entity_poly.pdbx_strand_id
1 'polypeptide(L)'
;MLGDVYKRQIVRDGQHYVVGGLISNITAKLTKNNQNMAFVTLEDLYGTVEIIVFPTIYQNVKSYLIEDNGLYVKGRASVSEESGKLIAEYIVPIDQIPKEVWIQTENIGEFTDKQQGLYKIIRKYPGKDEIVIFSKKEKAIKRLPAYENISAKNDVFSELKSLFGEKNVKVREKSIEKSQKKR
;
A
#
# COMPACT_ATOMS: atom_id res chain seq x y z
N MET A 1 -7.92 7.15 -8.59
CA MET A 1 -7.87 8.24 -9.59
C MET A 1 -6.40 8.45 -9.97
N LEU A 2 -5.85 7.50 -10.77
CA LEU A 2 -4.45 7.48 -11.19
C LEU A 2 -4.24 8.15 -12.56
N GLY A 3 -5.31 8.30 -13.35
CA GLY A 3 -5.25 8.85 -14.71
C GLY A 3 -4.80 10.30 -14.86
N ASP A 4 -4.80 11.08 -13.78
CA ASP A 4 -4.44 12.50 -13.86
C ASP A 4 -2.94 12.76 -13.64
N VAL A 5 -2.20 11.80 -13.10
CA VAL A 5 -0.75 11.93 -12.85
C VAL A 5 0.05 11.89 -14.15
N TYR A 6 -0.44 11.18 -15.16
CA TYR A 6 0.25 10.99 -16.45
C TYR A 6 -0.02 12.09 -17.47
N LYS A 7 -1.00 12.96 -17.24
CA LYS A 7 -1.19 14.14 -18.10
C LYS A 7 -0.14 15.19 -17.78
N ARG A 8 0.87 15.33 -18.63
CA ARG A 8 1.99 16.29 -18.51
C ARG A 8 1.57 17.71 -18.07
N GLN A 9 0.32 18.11 -18.30
CA GLN A 9 -0.22 19.42 -17.94
C GLN A 9 -0.55 19.59 -16.44
N ILE A 10 -0.57 18.52 -15.65
CA ILE A 10 -1.01 18.54 -14.24
C ILE A 10 0.14 18.28 -13.27
N VAL A 11 1.23 17.64 -13.72
CA VAL A 11 2.38 17.31 -12.85
C VAL A 11 3.23 18.56 -12.64
N ARG A 12 3.39 18.99 -11.38
CA ARG A 12 4.21 20.13 -11.00
C ARG A 12 5.54 19.65 -10.45
N ASP A 13 6.63 20.33 -10.89
CA ASP A 13 7.97 20.06 -10.38
C ASP A 13 8.03 20.17 -8.85
N GLY A 14 8.80 19.29 -8.23
CA GLY A 14 9.01 19.26 -6.78
C GLY A 14 7.82 18.74 -5.94
N GLN A 15 6.64 18.52 -6.51
CA GLN A 15 5.49 17.99 -5.78
C GLN A 15 5.55 16.46 -5.63
N HIS A 16 4.90 15.96 -4.58
CA HIS A 16 4.83 14.53 -4.28
C HIS A 16 3.63 13.88 -4.93
N TYR A 17 3.86 12.72 -5.54
CA TYR A 17 2.84 11.90 -6.18
C TYR A 17 2.98 10.44 -5.76
N VAL A 18 1.88 9.72 -5.83
CA VAL A 18 1.83 8.26 -5.71
C VAL A 18 1.38 7.72 -7.06
N VAL A 19 2.20 6.87 -7.65
CA VAL A 19 1.92 6.20 -8.92
C VAL A 19 1.95 4.70 -8.73
N GLY A 20 1.18 3.96 -9.52
CA GLY A 20 1.17 2.51 -9.52
C GLY A 20 1.15 1.98 -10.95
N GLY A 21 1.83 0.88 -11.20
CA GLY A 21 1.87 0.25 -12.51
C GLY A 21 2.73 -1.00 -12.50
N LEU A 22 2.82 -1.65 -13.65
CA LEU A 22 3.73 -2.75 -13.90
C LEU A 22 5.09 -2.21 -14.35
N ILE A 23 6.16 -2.89 -13.98
CA ILE A 23 7.50 -2.57 -14.46
C ILE A 23 7.61 -3.04 -15.91
N SER A 24 7.74 -2.11 -16.85
CA SER A 24 7.96 -2.42 -18.27
C SER A 24 9.44 -2.40 -18.68
N ASN A 25 10.29 -1.70 -17.91
CA ASN A 25 11.73 -1.69 -18.16
C ASN A 25 12.53 -1.32 -16.91
N ILE A 26 13.74 -1.88 -16.79
CA ILE A 26 14.68 -1.57 -15.71
C ILE A 26 16.08 -1.34 -16.30
N THR A 27 16.66 -0.19 -16.01
CA THR A 27 18.06 0.11 -16.34
C THR A 27 18.84 0.35 -15.05
N ALA A 28 19.67 -0.61 -14.66
CA ALA A 28 20.58 -0.46 -13.53
C ALA A 28 21.80 0.38 -13.94
N LYS A 29 22.24 1.28 -13.06
CA LYS A 29 23.43 2.12 -13.26
C LYS A 29 24.22 2.25 -11.96
N LEU A 30 25.49 2.65 -12.10
CA LEU A 30 26.31 3.07 -10.98
C LEU A 30 26.32 4.59 -10.90
N THR A 31 26.22 5.12 -9.70
CA THR A 31 26.44 6.55 -9.42
C THR A 31 27.92 6.89 -9.53
N LYS A 32 28.27 8.19 -9.52
CA LYS A 32 29.66 8.65 -9.46
C LYS A 32 30.45 8.09 -8.26
N ASN A 33 29.74 7.73 -7.18
CA ASN A 33 30.32 7.14 -5.98
C ASN A 33 30.29 5.60 -5.99
N ASN A 34 30.16 5.00 -7.18
CA ASN A 34 30.15 3.55 -7.39
C ASN A 34 29.04 2.80 -6.64
N GLN A 35 27.88 3.44 -6.40
CA GLN A 35 26.71 2.86 -5.75
C GLN A 35 25.64 2.50 -6.79
N ASN A 36 24.97 1.37 -6.59
CA ASN A 36 23.89 0.93 -7.48
C ASN A 36 22.66 1.82 -7.36
N MET A 37 22.10 2.20 -8.49
CA MET A 37 20.80 2.86 -8.65
C MET A 37 20.06 2.26 -9.85
N ALA A 38 18.78 2.57 -10.02
CA ALA A 38 18.02 2.15 -11.19
C ALA A 38 17.14 3.27 -11.74
N PHE A 39 16.90 3.21 -13.05
CA PHE A 39 15.78 3.84 -13.73
C PHE A 39 14.76 2.75 -14.02
N VAL A 40 13.54 2.94 -13.57
CA VAL A 40 12.45 1.97 -13.70
C VAL A 40 11.31 2.64 -14.45
N THR A 41 10.87 2.06 -15.56
CA THR A 41 9.67 2.50 -16.25
C THR A 41 8.47 1.74 -15.70
N LEU A 42 7.51 2.46 -15.12
CA LEU A 42 6.21 1.91 -14.77
C LEU A 42 5.20 2.24 -15.86
N GLU A 43 4.37 1.26 -16.18
CA GLU A 43 3.29 1.35 -17.16
C GLU A 43 1.95 0.98 -16.53
N ASP A 44 0.90 1.74 -16.88
CA ASP A 44 -0.49 1.42 -16.60
C ASP A 44 -1.35 1.63 -17.86
N LEU A 45 -2.67 1.53 -17.73
CA LEU A 45 -3.62 1.70 -18.85
C LEU A 45 -3.61 3.10 -19.48
N TYR A 46 -2.97 4.07 -18.87
CA TYR A 46 -2.98 5.48 -19.27
C TYR A 46 -1.63 5.97 -19.81
N GLY A 47 -0.55 5.22 -19.58
CA GLY A 47 0.78 5.57 -20.06
C GLY A 47 1.91 5.08 -19.19
N THR A 48 3.08 5.69 -19.38
CA THR A 48 4.32 5.32 -18.70
C THR A 48 4.89 6.47 -17.89
N VAL A 49 5.61 6.15 -16.83
CA VAL A 49 6.38 7.10 -16.02
C VAL A 49 7.75 6.51 -15.69
N GLU A 50 8.81 7.32 -15.86
CA GLU A 50 10.16 6.94 -15.44
C GLU A 50 10.37 7.26 -13.96
N ILE A 51 10.79 6.26 -13.19
CA ILE A 51 11.11 6.34 -11.77
C ILE A 51 12.61 6.31 -11.58
N ILE A 52 13.17 7.28 -10.86
CA ILE A 52 14.57 7.29 -10.44
C ILE A 52 14.67 6.68 -9.05
N VAL A 53 15.36 5.55 -8.95
CA VAL A 53 15.56 4.82 -7.69
C VAL A 53 17.01 4.99 -7.24
N PHE A 54 17.23 5.97 -6.38
CA PHE A 54 18.55 6.26 -5.83
C PHE A 54 19.05 5.16 -4.87
N PRO A 55 20.37 5.09 -4.58
CA PRO A 55 21.00 3.99 -3.86
C PRO A 55 20.35 3.63 -2.52
N THR A 56 19.96 4.62 -1.73
CA THR A 56 19.33 4.41 -0.43
C THR A 56 18.03 3.62 -0.54
N ILE A 57 17.20 3.93 -1.55
CA ILE A 57 15.95 3.21 -1.81
C ILE A 57 16.25 1.89 -2.52
N TYR A 58 17.16 1.90 -3.52
CA TYR A 58 17.53 0.73 -4.32
C TYR A 58 17.93 -0.48 -3.45
N GLN A 59 18.75 -0.27 -2.42
CA GLN A 59 19.21 -1.33 -1.52
C GLN A 59 18.06 -2.08 -0.85
N ASN A 60 16.98 -1.38 -0.54
CA ASN A 60 15.83 -1.95 0.16
C ASN A 60 14.81 -2.63 -0.77
N VAL A 61 14.82 -2.26 -2.06
CA VAL A 61 13.77 -2.67 -3.00
C VAL A 61 14.26 -3.50 -4.19
N LYS A 62 15.56 -3.70 -4.33
CA LYS A 62 16.17 -4.42 -5.46
C LYS A 62 15.53 -5.77 -5.78
N SER A 63 15.04 -6.50 -4.76
CA SER A 63 14.37 -7.79 -4.92
C SER A 63 12.98 -7.68 -5.55
N TYR A 64 12.39 -6.49 -5.59
CA TYR A 64 11.09 -6.21 -6.20
C TYR A 64 11.21 -5.63 -7.60
N LEU A 65 12.42 -5.13 -7.97
CA LEU A 65 12.68 -4.55 -9.27
C LEU A 65 12.91 -5.67 -10.29
N ILE A 66 11.81 -6.27 -10.72
CA ILE A 66 11.75 -7.34 -11.72
C ILE A 66 10.66 -6.93 -12.71
N GLU A 67 10.91 -7.11 -14.02
CA GLU A 67 9.93 -6.85 -15.07
C GLU A 67 8.61 -7.59 -14.80
N ASP A 68 7.50 -6.99 -15.18
CA ASP A 68 6.12 -7.43 -14.93
C ASP A 68 5.67 -7.37 -13.46
N ASN A 69 6.53 -7.05 -12.50
CA ASN A 69 6.08 -6.81 -11.13
C ASN A 69 5.28 -5.52 -11.03
N GLY A 70 4.17 -5.59 -10.30
CA GLY A 70 3.36 -4.43 -9.95
C GLY A 70 3.93 -3.68 -8.75
N LEU A 71 4.16 -2.37 -8.89
CA LEU A 71 4.65 -1.51 -7.83
C LEU A 71 3.75 -0.30 -7.60
N TYR A 72 3.67 0.14 -6.34
CA TYR A 72 3.32 1.50 -5.99
C TYR A 72 4.57 2.26 -5.57
N VAL A 73 4.72 3.46 -6.12
CA VAL A 73 5.85 4.34 -5.86
C VAL A 73 5.33 5.68 -5.38
N LYS A 74 5.77 6.11 -4.20
CA LYS A 74 5.65 7.48 -3.75
C LYS A 74 6.97 8.20 -4.00
N GLY A 75 6.91 9.37 -4.58
CA GLY A 75 8.11 10.14 -4.89
C GLY A 75 7.81 11.59 -5.19
N ARG A 76 8.88 12.33 -5.43
CA ARG A 76 8.86 13.74 -5.81
C ARG A 76 9.05 13.86 -7.31
N ALA A 77 8.16 14.60 -7.97
CA ALA A 77 8.29 14.87 -9.40
C ALA A 77 9.53 15.73 -9.71
N SER A 78 10.22 15.36 -10.76
CA SER A 78 11.27 16.14 -11.39
C SER A 78 10.87 16.36 -12.85
N VAL A 79 10.43 17.57 -13.15
CA VAL A 79 9.89 17.94 -14.47
C VAL A 79 10.88 18.84 -15.19
N SER A 80 11.24 18.47 -16.42
CA SER A 80 11.99 19.30 -17.36
C SER A 80 11.12 19.62 -18.59
N GLU A 81 11.62 20.47 -19.51
CA GLU A 81 10.90 20.80 -20.73
C GLU A 81 10.60 19.58 -21.61
N GLU A 82 11.46 18.56 -21.57
CA GLU A 82 11.36 17.37 -22.43
C GLU A 82 10.74 16.16 -21.73
N SER A 83 10.82 16.06 -20.40
CA SER A 83 10.40 14.85 -19.67
C SER A 83 9.98 15.13 -18.22
N GLY A 84 9.05 14.31 -17.73
CA GLY A 84 8.72 14.22 -16.32
C GLY A 84 9.13 12.87 -15.74
N LYS A 85 9.84 12.90 -14.61
CA LYS A 85 10.31 11.71 -13.89
C LYS A 85 9.86 11.79 -12.43
N LEU A 86 9.79 10.66 -11.76
CA LEU A 86 9.50 10.61 -10.34
C LEU A 86 10.74 10.10 -9.58
N ILE A 87 11.26 10.90 -8.66
CA ILE A 87 12.33 10.49 -7.75
C ILE A 87 11.69 9.70 -6.61
N ALA A 88 11.97 8.40 -6.55
CA ALA A 88 11.38 7.51 -5.56
C ALA A 88 11.85 7.83 -4.15
N GLU A 89 10.90 7.91 -3.21
CA GLU A 89 11.11 8.03 -1.76
C GLU A 89 10.63 6.78 -1.04
N TYR A 90 9.62 6.09 -1.60
CA TYR A 90 9.08 4.86 -1.06
C TYR A 90 8.54 4.00 -2.20
N ILE A 91 8.87 2.71 -2.17
CA ILE A 91 8.39 1.72 -3.14
C ILE A 91 7.85 0.52 -2.38
N VAL A 92 6.70 -0.01 -2.82
CA VAL A 92 6.11 -1.22 -2.28
C VAL A 92 5.46 -2.03 -3.40
N PRO A 93 5.64 -3.36 -3.44
CA PRO A 93 4.89 -4.22 -4.34
C PRO A 93 3.38 -4.11 -4.11
N ILE A 94 2.59 -4.15 -5.18
CA ILE A 94 1.12 -4.01 -5.13
C ILE A 94 0.50 -5.08 -4.22
N ASP A 95 1.02 -6.30 -4.26
CA ASP A 95 0.57 -7.42 -3.43
C ASP A 95 0.98 -7.31 -1.95
N GLN A 96 1.88 -6.38 -1.63
CA GLN A 96 2.39 -6.16 -0.28
C GLN A 96 1.84 -4.92 0.42
N ILE A 97 0.91 -4.21 -0.20
CA ILE A 97 0.24 -3.10 0.46
C ILE A 97 -0.51 -3.62 1.68
N PRO A 98 -0.22 -3.11 2.89
CA PRO A 98 -0.99 -3.48 4.06
C PRO A 98 -2.46 -3.09 3.88
N LYS A 99 -3.35 -3.99 4.26
CA LYS A 99 -4.79 -3.76 4.21
C LYS A 99 -5.32 -3.43 5.61
N GLU A 100 -6.42 -2.72 5.65
CA GLU A 100 -7.25 -2.56 6.85
C GLU A 100 -8.50 -3.42 6.68
N VAL A 101 -8.70 -4.34 7.61
CA VAL A 101 -9.93 -5.14 7.70
C VAL A 101 -10.86 -4.47 8.70
N TRP A 102 -11.87 -3.81 8.19
CA TRP A 102 -12.87 -3.10 8.96
C TRP A 102 -14.00 -4.03 9.33
N ILE A 103 -14.25 -4.16 10.64
CA ILE A 103 -15.34 -4.93 11.21
C ILE A 103 -16.27 -3.95 11.92
N GLN A 104 -17.52 -3.91 11.47
CA GLN A 104 -18.56 -3.06 12.04
C GLN A 104 -19.40 -3.87 13.02
N THR A 105 -19.67 -3.31 14.21
CA THR A 105 -20.59 -3.85 15.21
C THR A 105 -21.66 -2.81 15.54
N GLU A 106 -22.81 -3.25 16.03
CA GLU A 106 -23.87 -2.33 16.45
C GLU A 106 -23.46 -1.52 17.69
N ASN A 107 -22.77 -2.18 18.64
CA ASN A 107 -22.26 -1.57 19.86
C ASN A 107 -21.02 -2.31 20.38
N ILE A 108 -20.41 -1.79 21.44
CA ILE A 108 -19.22 -2.38 22.07
C ILE A 108 -19.53 -3.75 22.69
N GLY A 109 -20.76 -3.95 23.21
CA GLY A 109 -21.20 -5.23 23.78
C GLY A 109 -21.13 -6.36 22.75
N GLU A 110 -21.66 -6.15 21.55
CA GLU A 110 -21.57 -7.13 20.46
C GLU A 110 -20.13 -7.51 20.12
N PHE A 111 -19.22 -6.52 20.10
CA PHE A 111 -17.80 -6.81 19.92
C PHE A 111 -17.26 -7.70 21.03
N THR A 112 -17.58 -7.38 22.29
CA THR A 112 -17.13 -8.14 23.47
C THR A 112 -17.59 -9.58 23.42
N ASP A 113 -18.85 -9.81 23.06
CA ASP A 113 -19.42 -11.14 22.94
C ASP A 113 -18.75 -11.99 21.85
N LYS A 114 -18.36 -11.35 20.73
CA LYS A 114 -17.72 -12.01 19.60
C LYS A 114 -16.19 -12.03 19.65
N GLN A 115 -15.58 -11.37 20.63
CA GLN A 115 -14.13 -11.18 20.74
C GLN A 115 -13.35 -12.49 20.79
N GLN A 116 -13.84 -13.50 21.50
CA GLN A 116 -13.19 -14.81 21.56
C GLN A 116 -13.15 -15.50 20.19
N GLY A 117 -14.23 -15.40 19.42
CA GLY A 117 -14.29 -15.91 18.04
C GLY A 117 -13.29 -15.20 17.14
N LEU A 118 -13.20 -13.87 17.23
CA LEU A 118 -12.23 -13.07 16.48
C LEU A 118 -10.79 -13.49 16.80
N TYR A 119 -10.44 -13.67 18.08
CA TYR A 119 -9.10 -14.08 18.45
C TYR A 119 -8.73 -15.50 17.96
N LYS A 120 -9.69 -16.41 17.83
CA LYS A 120 -9.44 -17.71 17.19
C LYS A 120 -9.05 -17.53 15.72
N ILE A 121 -9.76 -16.65 14.99
CA ILE A 121 -9.46 -16.33 13.59
C ILE A 121 -8.08 -15.67 13.48
N ILE A 122 -7.75 -14.67 14.32
CA ILE A 122 -6.44 -14.00 14.32
C ILE A 122 -5.31 -15.02 14.50
N ARG A 123 -5.43 -15.93 15.45
CA ARG A 123 -4.39 -16.96 15.70
C ARG A 123 -4.23 -17.94 14.56
N LYS A 124 -5.30 -18.23 13.83
CA LYS A 124 -5.28 -19.14 12.68
C LYS A 124 -4.65 -18.50 11.45
N TYR A 125 -4.77 -17.19 11.29
CA TYR A 125 -4.35 -16.45 10.11
C TYR A 125 -3.45 -15.23 10.44
N PRO A 126 -2.32 -15.42 11.11
CA PRO A 126 -1.43 -14.30 11.46
C PRO A 126 -0.89 -13.63 10.18
N GLY A 127 -0.72 -12.30 10.22
CA GLY A 127 -0.26 -11.53 9.06
C GLY A 127 0.07 -10.09 9.38
N LYS A 128 0.01 -9.24 8.35
CA LYS A 128 0.41 -7.81 8.44
C LYS A 128 -0.76 -6.84 8.31
N ASP A 129 -1.96 -7.34 8.00
CA ASP A 129 -3.13 -6.51 7.73
C ASP A 129 -3.84 -6.16 9.04
N GLU A 130 -4.11 -4.87 9.21
CA GLU A 130 -4.62 -4.31 10.47
C GLU A 130 -6.13 -4.57 10.62
N ILE A 131 -6.58 -4.95 11.82
CA ILE A 131 -8.00 -5.05 12.14
C ILE A 131 -8.47 -3.74 12.80
N VAL A 132 -9.55 -3.21 12.26
CA VAL A 132 -10.21 -2.00 12.74
C VAL A 132 -11.65 -2.31 13.09
N ILE A 133 -12.03 -2.15 14.35
CA ILE A 133 -13.39 -2.32 14.83
C ILE A 133 -14.09 -0.96 14.85
N PHE A 134 -15.26 -0.88 14.24
CA PHE A 134 -16.13 0.30 14.27
C PHE A 134 -17.44 -0.03 14.96
N SER A 135 -17.73 0.61 16.08
CA SER A 135 -19.00 0.54 16.78
C SER A 135 -19.94 1.65 16.31
N LYS A 136 -21.12 1.27 15.79
CA LYS A 136 -22.09 2.22 15.24
C LYS A 136 -22.69 3.12 16.31
N LYS A 137 -23.15 2.53 17.42
CA LYS A 137 -23.86 3.25 18.48
C LYS A 137 -22.96 4.28 19.15
N GLU A 138 -21.74 3.89 19.49
CA GLU A 138 -20.78 4.76 20.16
C GLU A 138 -19.98 5.63 19.16
N LYS A 139 -20.12 5.39 17.85
CA LYS A 139 -19.31 6.02 16.78
C LYS A 139 -17.80 5.95 17.05
N ALA A 140 -17.37 4.86 17.69
CA ALA A 140 -16.03 4.64 18.15
C ALA A 140 -15.23 3.73 17.21
N ILE A 141 -13.96 4.03 17.04
CA ILE A 141 -13.01 3.21 16.28
C ILE A 141 -11.97 2.66 17.24
N LYS A 142 -11.79 1.34 17.24
CA LYS A 142 -10.72 0.65 17.94
C LYS A 142 -9.82 -0.05 16.93
N ARG A 143 -8.53 0.27 16.91
CA ARG A 143 -7.52 -0.44 16.14
C ARG A 143 -6.89 -1.50 17.02
N LEU A 144 -6.81 -2.74 16.55
CA LEU A 144 -6.12 -3.79 17.26
C LEU A 144 -4.60 -3.59 17.16
N PRO A 145 -3.84 -4.03 18.16
CA PRO A 145 -2.39 -3.90 18.14
C PRO A 145 -1.75 -4.78 17.04
N ALA A 146 -0.56 -4.41 16.59
CA ALA A 146 0.09 -5.05 15.44
C ALA A 146 0.33 -6.56 15.58
N TYR A 147 0.44 -7.08 16.81
CA TYR A 147 0.55 -8.53 17.06
C TYR A 147 -0.77 -9.28 16.86
N GLU A 148 -1.88 -8.57 16.67
CA GLU A 148 -3.20 -9.10 16.34
C GLU A 148 -3.55 -8.88 14.85
N ASN A 149 -2.58 -8.49 14.02
CA ASN A 149 -2.78 -8.37 12.58
C ASN A 149 -3.01 -9.74 11.94
N ILE A 150 -3.78 -9.74 10.85
CA ILE A 150 -4.13 -10.94 10.10
C ILE A 150 -3.59 -10.92 8.68
N SER A 151 -3.58 -12.08 8.02
CA SER A 151 -3.36 -12.20 6.59
C SER A 151 -4.70 -12.14 5.86
N ALA A 152 -5.06 -10.98 5.32
CA ALA A 152 -6.35 -10.70 4.69
C ALA A 152 -6.48 -11.40 3.33
N LYS A 153 -6.62 -12.74 3.34
CA LYS A 153 -6.90 -13.61 2.18
C LYS A 153 -8.36 -14.10 2.21
N ASN A 154 -8.82 -14.71 1.11
CA ASN A 154 -10.23 -15.09 0.95
C ASN A 154 -10.81 -15.94 2.08
N ASP A 155 -10.05 -16.91 2.62
CA ASP A 155 -10.51 -17.81 3.69
C ASP A 155 -10.83 -17.06 4.99
N VAL A 156 -10.01 -16.05 5.33
CA VAL A 156 -10.21 -15.21 6.52
C VAL A 156 -11.51 -14.43 6.42
N PHE A 157 -11.83 -13.91 5.22
CA PHE A 157 -13.06 -13.14 5.04
C PHE A 157 -14.30 -13.97 5.23
N SER A 158 -14.30 -15.22 4.79
CA SER A 158 -15.42 -16.14 4.98
C SER A 158 -15.70 -16.37 6.48
N GLU A 159 -14.68 -16.59 7.29
CA GLU A 159 -14.82 -16.77 8.73
C GLU A 159 -15.23 -15.47 9.45
N LEU A 160 -14.63 -14.33 9.09
CA LEU A 160 -15.01 -13.04 9.67
C LEU A 160 -16.45 -12.65 9.32
N LYS A 161 -16.88 -12.88 8.08
CA LYS A 161 -18.24 -12.61 7.63
C LYS A 161 -19.26 -13.54 8.30
N SER A 162 -18.90 -14.80 8.54
CA SER A 162 -19.73 -15.73 9.31
C SER A 162 -19.92 -15.27 10.75
N LEU A 163 -18.87 -14.72 11.37
CA LEU A 163 -18.89 -14.26 12.76
C LEU A 163 -19.61 -12.91 12.93
N PHE A 164 -19.35 -11.95 12.06
CA PHE A 164 -19.84 -10.57 12.20
C PHE A 164 -20.97 -10.20 11.25
N GLY A 165 -21.23 -11.02 10.23
CA GLY A 165 -22.20 -10.77 9.17
C GLY A 165 -21.56 -10.21 7.89
N GLU A 166 -22.09 -10.63 6.74
CA GLU A 166 -21.56 -10.34 5.40
C GLU A 166 -21.33 -8.85 5.15
N LYS A 167 -22.27 -8.00 5.55
CA LYS A 167 -22.24 -6.55 5.31
C LYS A 167 -21.32 -5.78 6.26
N ASN A 168 -20.90 -6.42 7.34
CA ASN A 168 -20.17 -5.80 8.44
C ASN A 168 -18.65 -5.94 8.32
N VAL A 169 -18.16 -6.70 7.34
CA VAL A 169 -16.72 -6.88 7.10
C VAL A 169 -16.35 -6.25 5.76
N LYS A 170 -15.44 -5.29 5.80
CA LYS A 170 -14.93 -4.59 4.61
C LYS A 170 -13.41 -4.54 4.63
N VAL A 171 -12.79 -4.57 3.46
CA VAL A 171 -11.35 -4.42 3.29
C VAL A 171 -11.06 -3.11 2.60
N ARG A 172 -10.03 -2.43 3.07
CA ARG A 172 -9.48 -1.23 2.43
C ARG A 172 -7.97 -1.37 2.33
N GLU A 173 -7.41 -0.94 1.23
CA GLU A 173 -5.96 -0.75 1.15
C GLU A 173 -5.55 0.43 2.03
N LYS A 174 -4.49 0.25 2.78
CA LYS A 174 -3.95 1.33 3.61
C LYS A 174 -3.33 2.39 2.70
N SER A 175 -3.74 3.65 2.85
CA SER A 175 -3.22 4.73 2.02
C SER A 175 -1.70 4.85 2.19
N ILE A 176 -0.95 4.71 1.09
CA ILE A 176 0.50 4.86 1.05
C ILE A 176 0.92 6.31 1.36
N GLU A 177 0.05 7.29 1.07
CA GLU A 177 0.30 8.70 1.37
C GLU A 177 0.50 8.96 2.87
N LYS A 178 -0.19 8.19 3.73
CA LYS A 178 -0.18 8.36 5.20
C LYS A 178 0.88 7.51 5.91
N SER A 179 1.60 6.63 5.20
CA SER A 179 2.51 5.66 5.82
C SER A 179 3.85 6.22 6.31
N GLN A 180 4.09 7.54 6.21
CA GLN A 180 5.30 8.18 6.72
C GLN A 180 5.01 9.15 7.87
N LYS A 181 4.73 8.62 9.06
CA LYS A 181 5.01 9.28 10.33
C LYS A 181 5.38 8.20 11.35
N LYS A 182 6.56 7.63 11.20
CA LYS A 182 7.32 7.08 12.34
C LYS A 182 8.74 7.61 12.21
N ARG A 183 8.98 8.67 12.99
CA ARG A 183 10.33 9.01 13.44
C ARG A 183 10.85 7.92 14.36
#